data_157b154c16d0e689eccc81a42bb9ad61
#
_entry.id   157b154c16d0e689eccc81a42bb9ad61
#
_cell.length_a   1.000
_cell.length_b   1.000
_cell.length_c   1.000
_cell.angle_alpha   90.00
_cell.angle_beta   90.00
_cell.angle_gamma   90.00
#
_symmetry.space_group_name_H-M   'P 1'
#
loop_
_entity.id
_entity.type
_entity.pdbx_description
1 polymer ?
#
loop_
_entity_poly.entity_id
_entity_poly.type
_entity_poly.pdbx_seq_one_letter_code
_entity_poly.pdbx_strand_id
1 'polypeptide(L)'
;GYNGPKYKGAYLKASLDEYQLYNDVATPEEVIALYEESGQTFDRKAVAQADLDKISIPETTQENLSLPTTGESGSVISWSDNEAVVAADGTVVRPGVGEKDVTVTLTAEASYLNGEKVTKTYKVTVTAKQEINITTSSIMGDVTLEDDYLVNAA
;
A
#
# COMPACT_ATOMS: atom_id res chain seq x y z
N GLY A 1 31.03 28.60 38.44
CA GLY A 1 31.73 27.72 37.52
C GLY A 1 31.12 26.32 37.58
N TYR A 2 30.52 25.84 36.50
CA TYR A 2 29.99 24.50 36.42
C TYR A 2 31.16 23.52 36.23
N ASN A 3 31.49 22.74 37.26
CA ASN A 3 32.45 21.64 37.16
C ASN A 3 31.73 20.37 36.71
N GLY A 4 31.38 20.28 35.43
CA GLY A 4 30.93 19.04 34.83
C GLY A 4 32.05 18.00 34.72
N PRO A 5 31.71 16.68 34.58
CA PRO A 5 32.72 15.64 34.47
C PRO A 5 33.66 15.95 33.30
N LYS A 6 34.97 15.88 33.56
CA LYS A 6 35.99 16.03 32.52
C LYS A 6 35.93 14.76 31.65
N TYR A 7 35.18 14.80 30.58
CA TYR A 7 35.30 13.78 29.55
C TYR A 7 36.67 13.89 28.88
N LYS A 8 37.57 12.99 29.19
CA LYS A 8 38.74 12.70 28.36
C LYS A 8 38.26 11.92 27.13
N GLY A 9 37.45 12.56 26.29
CA GLY A 9 37.01 12.01 25.03
C GLY A 9 38.05 12.22 23.94
N ALA A 10 38.20 11.31 23.04
CA ALA A 10 38.93 11.52 21.81
C ALA A 10 38.33 12.73 21.08
N TYR A 11 39.15 13.73 20.78
CA TYR A 11 38.69 14.85 19.96
C TYR A 11 38.38 14.36 18.55
N LEU A 12 37.20 14.71 18.03
CA LEU A 12 36.87 14.46 16.65
C LEU A 12 37.79 15.29 15.77
N LYS A 13 38.67 14.60 15.02
CA LYS A 13 39.45 15.24 13.97
C LYS A 13 38.63 15.18 12.66
N ALA A 14 37.69 16.10 12.56
CA ALA A 14 36.86 16.25 11.38
C ALA A 14 36.67 17.72 11.07
N SER A 15 36.52 18.07 9.81
CA SER A 15 36.01 19.37 9.37
C SER A 15 34.50 19.32 9.44
N LEU A 16 33.87 20.20 10.18
CA LEU A 16 32.42 20.44 10.12
C LEU A 16 32.24 21.62 9.17
N ASP A 17 31.54 21.33 8.08
CA ASP A 17 31.08 22.34 7.14
C ASP A 17 29.58 22.55 7.41
N GLU A 18 29.16 23.80 7.52
CA GLU A 18 27.77 24.23 7.74
C GLU A 18 27.04 23.53 8.91
N TYR A 19 27.36 23.93 10.14
CA TYR A 19 26.61 23.53 11.33
C TYR A 19 25.41 24.46 11.54
N GLN A 20 24.18 23.92 11.44
CA GLN A 20 22.93 24.64 11.71
C GLN A 20 22.21 24.00 12.89
N LEU A 21 21.77 24.82 13.83
CA LEU A 21 20.98 24.38 14.99
C LEU A 21 19.56 24.90 14.86
N TYR A 22 18.60 23.97 14.83
CA TYR A 22 17.18 24.28 14.79
C TYR A 22 16.57 24.08 16.18
N ASN A 23 15.56 24.88 16.54
CA ASN A 23 14.83 24.77 17.80
C ASN A 23 13.57 23.91 17.66
N ASP A 24 13.32 23.33 16.49
CA ASP A 24 12.18 22.46 16.18
C ASP A 24 12.62 21.28 15.30
N VAL A 25 11.72 20.29 15.17
CA VAL A 25 11.95 19.12 14.31
C VAL A 25 11.70 19.53 12.86
N ALA A 26 12.72 19.40 12.01
CA ALA A 26 12.57 19.68 10.58
C ALA A 26 11.62 18.70 9.91
N THR A 27 10.77 19.20 9.04
CA THR A 27 9.91 18.37 8.17
C THR A 27 10.76 17.67 7.09
N PRO A 28 10.26 16.57 6.48
CA PRO A 28 10.96 15.94 5.37
C PRO A 28 11.23 16.91 4.20
N GLU A 29 10.30 17.82 3.93
CA GLU A 29 10.45 18.85 2.88
C GLU A 29 11.61 19.80 3.20
N GLU A 30 11.74 20.27 4.44
CA GLU A 30 12.82 21.16 4.87
C GLU A 30 14.18 20.47 4.78
N VAL A 31 14.25 19.19 5.20
CA VAL A 31 15.50 18.40 5.09
C VAL A 31 15.90 18.22 3.62
N ILE A 32 14.94 17.94 2.74
CA ILE A 32 15.22 17.80 1.32
C ILE A 32 15.64 19.14 0.71
N ALA A 33 15.01 20.26 1.10
CA ALA A 33 15.40 21.58 0.62
C ALA A 33 16.85 21.91 0.99
N LEU A 34 17.25 21.65 2.22
CA LEU A 34 18.66 21.83 2.65
C LEU A 34 19.63 20.93 1.89
N TYR A 35 19.24 19.70 1.61
CA TYR A 35 20.05 18.77 0.80
C TYR A 35 20.21 19.29 -0.64
N GLU A 36 19.14 19.84 -1.23
CA GLU A 36 19.17 20.39 -2.59
C GLU A 36 19.95 21.71 -2.66
N GLU A 37 19.91 22.56 -1.61
CA GLU A 37 20.75 23.77 -1.48
C GLU A 37 22.25 23.45 -1.48
N SER A 38 22.64 22.27 -1.00
CA SER A 38 24.03 21.79 -1.08
C SER A 38 24.50 21.39 -2.47
N GLY A 39 23.66 21.55 -3.51
CA GLY A 39 23.93 21.19 -4.89
C GLY A 39 23.67 19.72 -5.22
N GLN A 40 23.00 18.99 -4.34
CA GLN A 40 22.55 17.62 -4.54
C GLN A 40 21.12 17.60 -5.12
N THR A 41 20.73 16.47 -5.69
CA THR A 41 19.35 16.25 -6.17
C THR A 41 18.72 15.12 -5.39
N PHE A 42 17.55 15.38 -4.81
CA PHE A 42 16.78 14.33 -4.14
C PHE A 42 15.76 13.71 -5.09
N ASP A 43 15.85 12.41 -5.31
CA ASP A 43 14.99 11.69 -6.24
C ASP A 43 13.67 11.25 -5.57
N ARG A 44 12.69 12.17 -5.54
CA ARG A 44 11.33 11.92 -5.03
C ARG A 44 10.61 10.82 -5.80
N LYS A 45 10.91 10.68 -7.10
CA LYS A 45 10.35 9.66 -7.96
C LYS A 45 10.81 8.26 -7.55
N ALA A 46 12.10 8.10 -7.26
CA ALA A 46 12.65 6.84 -6.77
C ALA A 46 12.02 6.40 -5.45
N VAL A 47 11.72 7.34 -4.53
CA VAL A 47 11.01 7.04 -3.28
C VAL A 47 9.61 6.52 -3.57
N ALA A 48 8.84 7.22 -4.40
CA ALA A 48 7.49 6.79 -4.78
C ALA A 48 7.49 5.42 -5.48
N GLN A 49 8.47 5.16 -6.34
CA GLN A 49 8.62 3.86 -7.00
C GLN A 49 8.93 2.74 -6.00
N ALA A 50 9.83 2.99 -5.05
CA ALA A 50 10.19 2.02 -4.01
C ALA A 50 8.98 1.67 -3.11
N ASP A 51 8.12 2.65 -2.80
CA ASP A 51 6.88 2.42 -2.06
C ASP A 51 5.90 1.55 -2.86
N LEU A 52 5.71 1.81 -4.17
CA LEU A 52 4.88 0.96 -5.02
C LEU A 52 5.43 -0.48 -5.14
N ASP A 53 6.74 -0.64 -5.14
CA ASP A 53 7.37 -1.96 -5.31
C ASP A 53 7.17 -2.86 -4.09
N LYS A 54 6.91 -2.29 -2.92
CA LYS A 54 6.59 -3.02 -1.69
C LYS A 54 5.13 -3.47 -1.62
N ILE A 55 4.25 -2.92 -2.44
CA ILE A 55 2.83 -3.31 -2.45
C ILE A 55 2.70 -4.69 -3.09
N SER A 56 2.02 -5.58 -2.37
CA SER A 56 1.66 -6.91 -2.84
C SER A 56 0.14 -7.02 -2.92
N ILE A 57 -0.38 -7.33 -4.09
CA ILE A 57 -1.80 -7.60 -4.35
C ILE A 57 -1.94 -9.05 -4.82
N PRO A 58 -2.88 -9.84 -4.31
CA PRO A 58 -3.07 -11.22 -4.73
C PRO A 58 -3.51 -11.29 -6.21
N GLU A 59 -3.03 -12.28 -6.93
CA GLU A 59 -3.41 -12.51 -8.34
C GLU A 59 -4.87 -13.01 -8.49
N THR A 60 -5.43 -13.59 -7.43
CA THR A 60 -6.79 -14.11 -7.38
C THR A 60 -7.42 -13.78 -6.04
N THR A 61 -8.68 -13.36 -6.03
CA THR A 61 -9.42 -13.05 -4.80
C THR A 61 -10.87 -13.47 -4.84
N GLN A 62 -11.43 -13.69 -3.64
CA GLN A 62 -12.87 -13.83 -3.36
C GLN A 62 -13.34 -12.78 -2.38
N GLU A 63 -12.40 -12.05 -1.78
CA GLU A 63 -12.63 -11.09 -0.70
C GLU A 63 -12.19 -9.69 -1.14
N ASN A 64 -12.55 -8.68 -0.33
CA ASN A 64 -12.11 -7.31 -0.54
C ASN A 64 -10.58 -7.23 -0.50
N LEU A 65 -10.03 -6.35 -1.32
CA LEU A 65 -8.59 -6.11 -1.40
C LEU A 65 -8.16 -5.03 -0.40
N SER A 66 -6.99 -5.21 0.19
CA SER A 66 -6.35 -4.13 0.95
C SER A 66 -5.52 -3.26 0.00
N LEU A 67 -6.05 -2.09 -0.36
CA LEU A 67 -5.40 -1.13 -1.24
C LEU A 67 -4.85 0.04 -0.39
N PRO A 68 -3.52 0.09 -0.11
CA PRO A 68 -2.95 1.13 0.72
C PRO A 68 -3.00 2.49 0.00
N THR A 69 -3.34 3.54 0.74
CA THR A 69 -3.36 4.93 0.25
C THR A 69 -2.10 5.71 0.62
N THR A 70 -1.21 5.08 1.41
CA THR A 70 0.06 5.67 1.83
C THR A 70 1.15 4.60 1.74
N GLY A 71 2.30 4.96 1.17
CA GLY A 71 3.49 4.13 1.13
C GLY A 71 4.26 4.13 2.45
N GLU A 72 5.18 3.19 2.65
CA GLU A 72 6.00 3.09 3.87
C GLU A 72 6.89 4.32 4.09
N SER A 73 7.37 4.94 3.01
CA SER A 73 8.17 6.17 3.07
C SER A 73 7.31 7.44 3.13
N GLY A 74 5.96 7.31 3.08
CA GLY A 74 5.03 8.41 3.13
C GLY A 74 4.55 8.90 1.76
N SER A 75 4.77 8.16 0.68
CA SER A 75 4.18 8.48 -0.62
C SER A 75 2.66 8.43 -0.55
N VAL A 76 2.00 9.38 -1.20
CA VAL A 76 0.54 9.34 -1.39
C VAL A 76 0.23 8.42 -2.55
N ILE A 77 -0.67 7.46 -2.34
CA ILE A 77 -1.05 6.45 -3.32
C ILE A 77 -2.53 6.57 -3.63
N SER A 78 -2.87 6.54 -4.90
CA SER A 78 -4.25 6.47 -5.40
C SER A 78 -4.40 5.27 -6.34
N TRP A 79 -5.62 4.72 -6.38
CA TRP A 79 -5.93 3.54 -7.17
C TRP A 79 -6.95 3.88 -8.26
N SER A 80 -6.74 3.35 -9.46
CA SER A 80 -7.80 3.28 -10.45
C SER A 80 -8.76 2.16 -10.05
N ASP A 81 -10.02 2.32 -10.38
CA ASP A 81 -11.05 1.32 -10.14
C ASP A 81 -11.51 0.65 -11.45
N ASN A 82 -12.21 -0.45 -11.25
CA ASN A 82 -13.15 -1.01 -12.21
C ASN A 82 -14.47 -1.11 -11.46
N GLU A 83 -15.25 -0.04 -11.43
CA GLU A 83 -16.44 0.15 -10.61
C GLU A 83 -17.41 -1.06 -10.59
N ALA A 84 -17.39 -1.87 -11.66
CA ALA A 84 -18.24 -3.06 -11.75
C ALA A 84 -17.73 -4.26 -10.95
N VAL A 85 -16.42 -4.34 -10.66
CA VAL A 85 -15.79 -5.53 -10.08
C VAL A 85 -14.92 -5.21 -8.87
N VAL A 86 -14.06 -4.19 -8.97
CA VAL A 86 -13.18 -3.74 -7.86
C VAL A 86 -13.21 -2.22 -7.78
N ALA A 87 -13.69 -1.69 -6.66
CA ALA A 87 -13.69 -0.25 -6.40
C ALA A 87 -12.31 0.24 -5.94
N ALA A 88 -12.08 1.56 -6.00
CA ALA A 88 -10.82 2.19 -5.59
C ALA A 88 -10.52 2.03 -4.09
N ASP A 89 -11.51 1.74 -3.27
CA ASP A 89 -11.35 1.41 -1.83
C ASP A 89 -11.01 -0.07 -1.57
N GLY A 90 -10.95 -0.89 -2.63
CA GLY A 90 -10.70 -2.32 -2.56
C GLY A 90 -11.94 -3.19 -2.40
N THR A 91 -13.14 -2.61 -2.37
CA THR A 91 -14.38 -3.39 -2.34
C THR A 91 -14.52 -4.23 -3.61
N VAL A 92 -14.79 -5.53 -3.44
CA VAL A 92 -14.88 -6.50 -4.53
C VAL A 92 -16.32 -6.96 -4.72
N VAL A 93 -16.81 -6.88 -5.95
CA VAL A 93 -18.10 -7.42 -6.37
C VAL A 93 -17.85 -8.69 -7.19
N ARG A 94 -18.14 -9.86 -6.59
CA ARG A 94 -17.93 -11.14 -7.25
C ARG A 94 -19.00 -11.40 -8.32
N PRO A 95 -18.61 -11.96 -9.49
CA PRO A 95 -19.56 -12.47 -10.47
C PRO A 95 -20.52 -13.48 -9.83
N GLY A 96 -21.74 -13.56 -10.39
CA GLY A 96 -22.77 -14.46 -9.91
C GLY A 96 -22.44 -15.94 -10.10
N VAL A 97 -23.27 -16.79 -9.48
CA VAL A 97 -23.16 -18.25 -9.67
C VAL A 97 -23.40 -18.60 -11.12
N GLY A 98 -22.54 -19.45 -11.70
CA GLY A 98 -22.59 -19.85 -13.10
C GLY A 98 -21.97 -18.85 -14.08
N GLU A 99 -21.54 -17.69 -13.60
CA GLU A 99 -20.74 -16.75 -14.39
C GLU A 99 -19.25 -17.14 -14.41
N LYS A 100 -18.49 -16.48 -15.25
CA LYS A 100 -17.04 -16.70 -15.33
C LYS A 100 -16.31 -15.77 -14.39
N ASP A 101 -15.13 -16.22 -13.95
CA ASP A 101 -14.17 -15.37 -13.28
C ASP A 101 -13.83 -14.13 -14.13
N VAL A 102 -13.66 -12.98 -13.48
CA VAL A 102 -13.34 -11.72 -14.14
C VAL A 102 -11.96 -11.24 -13.73
N THR A 103 -11.09 -11.03 -14.73
CA THR A 103 -9.77 -10.43 -14.50
C THR A 103 -9.82 -8.95 -14.76
N VAL A 104 -9.43 -8.16 -13.77
CA VAL A 104 -9.30 -6.70 -13.85
C VAL A 104 -7.84 -6.27 -13.73
N THR A 105 -7.54 -5.08 -14.27
CA THR A 105 -6.24 -4.44 -14.09
C THR A 105 -6.43 -3.22 -13.23
N LEU A 106 -5.84 -3.23 -12.04
CA LEU A 106 -5.78 -2.08 -11.15
C LEU A 106 -4.49 -1.31 -11.41
N THR A 107 -4.54 0.01 -11.37
CA THR A 107 -3.37 0.87 -11.50
C THR A 107 -3.20 1.66 -10.21
N ALA A 108 -2.08 1.47 -9.53
CA ALA A 108 -1.65 2.34 -8.45
C ALA A 108 -0.84 3.50 -9.01
N GLU A 109 -1.15 4.71 -8.60
CA GLU A 109 -0.37 5.92 -8.88
C GLU A 109 0.17 6.46 -7.55
N ALA A 110 1.47 6.69 -7.46
CA ALA A 110 2.12 7.23 -6.27
C ALA A 110 2.92 8.49 -6.56
N SER A 111 2.98 9.40 -5.57
CA SER A 111 3.86 10.55 -5.56
C SER A 111 4.40 10.80 -4.15
N TYR A 112 5.66 11.22 -4.05
CA TYR A 112 6.29 11.58 -2.79
C TYR A 112 6.54 13.09 -2.76
N LEU A 113 6.03 13.79 -1.71
CA LEU A 113 6.21 15.23 -1.48
C LEU A 113 6.02 16.07 -2.76
N ASN A 114 4.88 15.90 -3.43
CA ASN A 114 4.53 16.57 -4.69
C ASN A 114 5.54 16.36 -5.84
N GLY A 115 6.35 15.30 -5.76
CA GLY A 115 7.25 14.89 -6.84
C GLY A 115 6.49 14.32 -8.04
N GLU A 116 7.25 13.90 -9.04
CA GLU A 116 6.71 13.27 -10.25
C GLU A 116 5.96 11.98 -9.89
N LYS A 117 4.80 11.77 -10.52
CA LYS A 117 3.98 10.58 -10.31
C LYS A 117 4.58 9.36 -10.98
N VAL A 118 4.50 8.22 -10.32
CA VAL A 118 4.83 6.90 -10.85
C VAL A 118 3.62 5.99 -10.80
N THR A 119 3.55 5.02 -11.68
CA THR A 119 2.43 4.09 -11.76
C THR A 119 2.89 2.65 -11.79
N LYS A 120 2.09 1.76 -11.21
CA LYS A 120 2.28 0.31 -11.24
C LYS A 120 0.94 -0.39 -11.44
N THR A 121 0.90 -1.40 -12.28
CA THR A 121 -0.32 -2.15 -12.58
C THR A 121 -0.30 -3.53 -11.94
N TYR A 122 -1.48 -3.98 -11.51
CA TYR A 122 -1.71 -5.28 -10.91
C TYR A 122 -2.88 -5.94 -11.63
N LYS A 123 -2.72 -7.21 -12.04
CA LYS A 123 -3.79 -8.03 -12.58
C LYS A 123 -4.39 -8.86 -11.46
N VAL A 124 -5.69 -8.76 -11.28
CA VAL A 124 -6.43 -9.51 -10.25
C VAL A 124 -7.59 -10.24 -10.89
N THR A 125 -7.70 -11.52 -10.62
CA THR A 125 -8.84 -12.36 -11.04
C THR A 125 -9.80 -12.49 -9.88
N VAL A 126 -11.00 -11.94 -10.03
CA VAL A 126 -12.10 -12.10 -9.07
C VAL A 126 -12.89 -13.35 -9.46
N THR A 127 -12.89 -14.35 -8.58
CA THR A 127 -13.57 -15.62 -8.87
C THR A 127 -15.08 -15.51 -8.66
N ALA A 128 -15.85 -16.13 -9.53
CA ALA A 128 -17.29 -16.17 -9.44
C ALA A 128 -17.76 -16.93 -8.18
N LYS A 129 -18.98 -16.63 -7.75
CA LYS A 129 -19.65 -17.40 -6.69
C LYS A 129 -19.88 -18.82 -7.15
N GLN A 130 -19.75 -19.78 -6.22
CA GLN A 130 -19.92 -21.19 -6.52
C GLN A 130 -21.30 -21.68 -6.09
N GLU A 131 -21.83 -22.64 -6.82
CA GLU A 131 -23.04 -23.35 -6.43
C GLU A 131 -22.66 -24.52 -5.53
N ILE A 132 -23.26 -24.59 -4.34
CA ILE A 132 -23.17 -25.76 -3.47
C ILE A 132 -24.47 -26.53 -3.55
N ASN A 133 -24.40 -27.74 -4.07
CA ASN A 133 -25.51 -28.68 -4.05
C ASN A 133 -25.45 -29.48 -2.73
N ILE A 134 -26.34 -29.15 -1.80
CA ILE A 134 -26.48 -29.87 -0.54
C ILE A 134 -27.61 -30.89 -0.68
N THR A 135 -27.25 -32.17 -0.70
CA THR A 135 -28.25 -33.25 -0.63
C THR A 135 -28.59 -33.49 0.84
N THR A 136 -29.87 -33.44 1.17
CA THR A 136 -30.40 -33.54 2.54
C THR A 136 -30.08 -34.86 3.26
N SER A 137 -29.63 -35.89 2.55
CA SER A 137 -29.27 -37.20 3.11
C SER A 137 -27.90 -37.20 3.84
N SER A 138 -27.12 -36.14 3.71
CA SER A 138 -25.75 -36.08 4.26
C SER A 138 -25.58 -35.08 5.43
N ILE A 139 -26.65 -34.38 5.80
CA ILE A 139 -26.55 -33.32 6.84
C ILE A 139 -27.10 -33.84 8.16
N MET A 140 -26.20 -34.16 9.09
CA MET A 140 -26.51 -34.45 10.49
C MET A 140 -26.03 -33.28 11.36
N GLY A 141 -26.71 -32.15 11.33
CA GLY A 141 -26.40 -30.96 12.13
C GLY A 141 -26.75 -29.64 11.43
N ASP A 142 -26.60 -28.52 12.17
CA ASP A 142 -26.77 -27.20 11.62
C ASP A 142 -25.63 -26.85 10.67
N VAL A 143 -25.98 -26.51 9.42
CA VAL A 143 -25.04 -26.00 8.43
C VAL A 143 -25.23 -24.49 8.34
N THR A 144 -24.22 -23.73 8.75
CA THR A 144 -24.17 -22.29 8.51
C THR A 144 -23.46 -22.07 7.17
N LEU A 145 -24.17 -21.48 6.22
CA LEU A 145 -23.60 -21.09 4.93
C LEU A 145 -23.38 -19.58 4.96
N GLU A 146 -22.20 -19.17 4.54
CA GLU A 146 -21.92 -17.76 4.32
C GLU A 146 -22.61 -17.28 3.04
N ASP A 147 -22.89 -15.98 2.91
CA ASP A 147 -23.70 -15.36 1.84
C ASP A 147 -23.18 -15.59 0.41
N ASP A 148 -22.04 -16.25 0.24
CA ASP A 148 -21.37 -16.46 -1.03
C ASP A 148 -21.88 -17.66 -1.83
N TYR A 149 -22.84 -18.42 -1.30
CA TYR A 149 -23.30 -19.67 -1.91
C TYR A 149 -24.80 -19.67 -2.13
N LEU A 150 -25.23 -20.13 -3.32
CA LEU A 150 -26.62 -20.53 -3.52
C LEU A 150 -26.78 -22.01 -3.17
N VAL A 151 -27.77 -22.29 -2.29
CA VAL A 151 -28.13 -23.66 -1.90
C VAL A 151 -29.29 -24.08 -2.76
N ASN A 152 -29.12 -25.10 -3.62
CA ASN A 152 -30.21 -25.77 -4.30
C ASN A 152 -30.58 -27.02 -3.50
N ALA A 153 -31.78 -27.01 -2.92
CA ALA A 153 -32.37 -28.21 -2.35
C ALA A 153 -32.95 -29.06 -3.48
N ALA A 154 -32.44 -30.27 -3.59
CA ALA A 154 -32.99 -31.29 -4.52
C ALA A 154 -34.17 -32.04 -3.87
#